data_7bf9639f47abf058cda338e37c80a0f8
#
_entry.id   7bf9639f47abf058cda338e37c80a0f8
#
_cell.length_a   1.000
_cell.length_b   1.000
_cell.length_c   1.000
_cell.angle_alpha   90.00
_cell.angle_beta   90.00
_cell.angle_gamma   90.00
#
_symmetry.space_group_name_H-M   'P 1'
#
loop_
_entity.id
_entity.type
_entity.pdbx_description
1 polymer ?
#
loop_
_entity_poly.entity_id
_entity_poly.type
_entity_poly.pdbx_seq_one_letter_code
_entity_poly.pdbx_strand_id
1 'polypeptide(L)'
;MSWKPHFALALWAGCLSWTAHGQLRVVNGGFESHLALPNATGQLHFCADWSGSLGTSQSLDYYHNDGTGAGDLPQTPLAKVAPHGGDAVAGLVASSDETSPRHEYLTGKFSQPLQPGQRYSMSFALTSGRVHDWVDAGMGISGLGVAMGFGAPVQVGHEKLDLHAQFEIHEALVDSDWRNYTFVFQADEAYTHFTFGLLGKTPRIREDDVEGRTLAYYFVDDFFIEPTEMQISSSHRPIRGGSTPEPEAALFVPNAFTPDLDDVNDRWTPSLPEDAHAWITVTTRWGNVVWQGELDGAQGQGWDGLDMDGKNCPSGAYAWSIRMEGPDGVTQHKGLVQLIR
;
A
#
# COMPACT_ATOMS: atom_id res chain seq x y z
N MET A 1 -54.01 -47.59 33.76
CA MET A 1 -52.70 -47.75 33.04
C MET A 1 -52.64 -46.74 31.95
N SER A 2 -51.91 -45.60 32.15
CA SER A 2 -51.76 -44.53 31.18
C SER A 2 -50.28 -44.40 30.86
N TRP A 3 -49.96 -44.66 29.64
CA TRP A 3 -48.60 -44.56 29.10
C TRP A 3 -48.39 -43.10 28.56
N LYS A 4 -47.36 -42.40 29.07
CA LYS A 4 -46.92 -41.10 28.56
C LYS A 4 -45.69 -41.31 27.66
N PRO A 5 -45.61 -40.74 26.47
CA PRO A 5 -44.38 -40.77 25.69
C PRO A 5 -43.44 -39.65 26.13
N HIS A 6 -42.18 -39.97 26.35
CA HIS A 6 -41.10 -39.03 26.56
C HIS A 6 -40.57 -38.55 25.16
N PHE A 7 -40.72 -37.26 24.87
CA PHE A 7 -40.03 -36.62 23.75
C PHE A 7 -38.60 -36.27 24.21
N ALA A 8 -37.63 -36.91 23.59
CA ALA A 8 -36.23 -36.51 23.72
C ALA A 8 -35.94 -35.41 22.73
N LEU A 9 -35.66 -34.20 23.21
CA LEU A 9 -35.13 -33.09 22.40
C LEU A 9 -33.63 -33.34 22.13
N ALA A 10 -33.27 -33.69 20.91
CA ALA A 10 -31.87 -33.72 20.49
C ALA A 10 -31.40 -32.29 20.20
N LEU A 11 -30.59 -31.75 21.10
CA LEU A 11 -29.82 -30.49 20.86
C LEU A 11 -28.69 -30.78 19.86
N TRP A 12 -28.85 -30.31 18.63
CA TRP A 12 -27.76 -30.23 17.69
C TRP A 12 -26.88 -29.04 18.07
N ALA A 13 -25.77 -29.29 18.75
CA ALA A 13 -24.68 -28.34 18.92
C ALA A 13 -23.90 -28.30 17.60
N GLY A 14 -24.24 -27.35 16.74
CA GLY A 14 -23.43 -27.01 15.59
C GLY A 14 -22.11 -26.41 16.07
N CYS A 15 -21.06 -27.21 16.10
CA CYS A 15 -19.69 -26.67 16.19
C CYS A 15 -19.39 -25.83 14.93
N LEU A 16 -19.58 -24.53 15.01
CA LEU A 16 -18.94 -23.59 14.11
C LEU A 16 -17.44 -23.65 14.43
N SER A 17 -16.71 -24.48 13.69
CA SER A 17 -15.26 -24.41 13.64
C SER A 17 -14.87 -23.06 13.02
N TRP A 18 -14.56 -22.10 13.85
CA TRP A 18 -13.84 -20.91 13.42
C TRP A 18 -12.43 -21.36 13.04
N THR A 19 -12.23 -21.64 11.75
CA THR A 19 -10.89 -21.69 11.22
C THR A 19 -10.34 -20.26 11.32
N ALA A 20 -9.33 -20.06 12.15
CA ALA A 20 -8.56 -18.82 12.16
C ALA A 20 -7.87 -18.70 10.79
N HIS A 21 -8.56 -18.15 9.81
CA HIS A 21 -7.94 -17.72 8.56
C HIS A 21 -7.05 -16.54 8.92
N GLY A 22 -5.75 -16.65 8.68
CA GLY A 22 -4.83 -15.53 8.83
C GLY A 22 -5.40 -14.33 8.03
N GLN A 23 -5.19 -13.12 8.55
CA GLN A 23 -5.63 -11.90 7.87
C GLN A 23 -5.01 -11.85 6.47
N LEU A 24 -5.82 -11.58 5.45
CA LEU A 24 -5.34 -11.36 4.09
C LEU A 24 -4.33 -10.20 4.09
N ARG A 25 -3.21 -10.40 3.41
CA ARG A 25 -2.18 -9.39 3.22
C ARG A 25 -1.39 -9.66 1.94
N VAL A 26 -0.70 -8.65 1.44
CA VAL A 26 0.43 -8.84 0.53
C VAL A 26 1.58 -9.43 1.34
N VAL A 27 2.16 -10.54 0.88
CA VAL A 27 3.29 -11.16 1.56
C VAL A 27 4.53 -10.31 1.32
N ASN A 28 5.19 -9.89 2.41
CA ASN A 28 6.36 -9.01 2.35
C ASN A 28 6.09 -7.70 1.56
N GLY A 29 4.94 -7.06 1.80
CA GLY A 29 4.48 -5.89 1.04
C GLY A 29 5.41 -4.67 1.10
N GLY A 30 6.16 -4.50 2.20
CA GLY A 30 7.16 -3.46 2.39
C GLY A 30 8.61 -3.94 2.10
N PHE A 31 8.80 -5.10 1.46
CA PHE A 31 10.11 -5.64 1.05
C PHE A 31 11.10 -5.96 2.20
N GLU A 32 10.69 -5.94 3.44
CA GLU A 32 11.54 -6.06 4.64
C GLU A 32 12.17 -7.45 4.84
N SER A 33 11.49 -8.51 4.39
CA SER A 33 12.02 -9.87 4.50
C SER A 33 12.93 -10.18 3.32
N HIS A 34 14.19 -10.55 3.61
CA HIS A 34 15.19 -10.81 2.59
C HIS A 34 15.95 -12.12 2.82
N LEU A 35 16.49 -12.68 1.75
CA LEU A 35 17.36 -13.86 1.74
C LEU A 35 18.82 -13.45 1.91
N ALA A 36 19.17 -12.27 1.40
CA ALA A 36 20.49 -11.63 1.54
C ALA A 36 20.33 -10.11 1.38
N LEU A 37 21.26 -9.34 1.96
CA LEU A 37 21.33 -7.90 1.75
C LEU A 37 21.87 -7.58 0.35
N PRO A 38 21.31 -6.58 -0.35
CA PRO A 38 21.77 -6.22 -1.68
C PRO A 38 23.12 -5.49 -1.64
N ASN A 39 23.93 -5.68 -2.71
CA ASN A 39 25.19 -4.96 -2.89
C ASN A 39 25.39 -4.45 -4.32
N ALA A 40 24.46 -4.74 -5.20
CA ALA A 40 24.45 -4.34 -6.61
C ALA A 40 23.02 -4.14 -7.11
N THR A 41 22.86 -3.57 -8.29
CA THR A 41 21.59 -3.53 -9.03
C THR A 41 21.19 -4.94 -9.51
N GLY A 42 19.93 -5.13 -9.90
CA GLY A 42 19.42 -6.39 -10.43
C GLY A 42 19.25 -7.51 -9.40
N GLN A 43 19.16 -7.17 -8.11
CA GLN A 43 19.17 -8.16 -7.03
C GLN A 43 17.82 -8.36 -6.33
N LEU A 44 16.69 -8.12 -7.03
CA LEU A 44 15.36 -8.39 -6.45
C LEU A 44 15.24 -9.84 -5.92
N HIS A 45 15.99 -10.78 -6.49
CA HIS A 45 15.98 -12.18 -6.04
C HIS A 45 16.49 -12.37 -4.60
N PHE A 46 17.10 -11.35 -3.97
CA PHE A 46 17.41 -11.34 -2.55
C PHE A 46 16.22 -10.94 -1.67
N CYS A 47 15.23 -10.25 -2.23
CA CYS A 47 13.99 -9.98 -1.52
C CYS A 47 13.11 -11.24 -1.47
N ALA A 48 12.69 -11.64 -0.28
CA ALA A 48 11.84 -12.82 -0.14
C ALA A 48 10.44 -12.56 -0.71
N ASP A 49 9.87 -13.59 -1.36
CA ASP A 49 8.48 -13.61 -1.81
C ASP A 49 8.13 -12.69 -2.99
N TRP A 50 9.12 -12.01 -3.59
CA TRP A 50 8.97 -11.20 -4.78
C TRP A 50 9.72 -11.79 -5.97
N SER A 51 9.21 -11.57 -7.16
CA SER A 51 9.84 -12.01 -8.41
C SER A 51 9.56 -11.05 -9.56
N GLY A 52 10.30 -11.19 -10.64
CA GLY A 52 9.98 -10.59 -11.93
C GLY A 52 9.10 -11.50 -12.77
N SER A 53 8.78 -11.07 -14.01
CA SER A 53 8.17 -11.92 -15.03
C SER A 53 9.09 -13.07 -15.41
N LEU A 54 8.49 -14.18 -15.88
CA LEU A 54 9.20 -15.37 -16.33
C LEU A 54 9.61 -15.25 -17.82
N GLY A 55 10.64 -16.01 -18.23
CA GLY A 55 11.04 -16.10 -19.63
C GLY A 55 11.99 -15.03 -20.11
N THR A 56 12.33 -14.06 -19.25
CA THR A 56 13.35 -13.05 -19.54
C THR A 56 14.24 -12.82 -18.33
N SER A 57 15.46 -12.32 -18.58
CA SER A 57 16.36 -11.87 -17.52
C SER A 57 15.96 -10.45 -17.14
N GLN A 58 15.43 -10.28 -15.95
CA GLN A 58 15.06 -8.97 -15.43
C GLN A 58 16.15 -8.42 -14.52
N SER A 59 16.31 -7.08 -14.56
CA SER A 59 17.26 -6.35 -13.74
C SER A 59 16.56 -5.57 -12.63
N LEU A 60 15.43 -6.09 -12.14
CA LEU A 60 14.69 -5.51 -11.01
C LEU A 60 15.58 -5.34 -9.81
N ASP A 61 15.52 -4.17 -9.22
CA ASP A 61 16.39 -3.79 -8.12
C ASP A 61 15.73 -4.04 -6.75
N TYR A 62 16.59 -4.36 -5.80
CA TYR A 62 16.29 -4.39 -4.39
C TYR A 62 17.28 -3.51 -3.67
N TYR A 63 16.81 -2.62 -2.82
CA TYR A 63 17.62 -1.70 -2.04
C TYR A 63 17.26 -1.81 -0.55
N HIS A 64 18.25 -1.61 0.31
CA HIS A 64 18.08 -1.75 1.75
C HIS A 64 19.00 -0.78 2.50
N ASN A 65 18.57 -0.23 3.65
CA ASN A 65 19.39 0.65 4.49
C ASN A 65 20.69 -0.01 5.00
N ASP A 66 20.67 -1.34 5.18
CA ASP A 66 21.85 -2.14 5.52
C ASP A 66 22.54 -2.74 4.29
N GLY A 67 22.12 -2.37 3.08
CA GLY A 67 22.75 -2.75 1.82
C GLY A 67 24.17 -2.17 1.71
N THR A 68 24.87 -2.54 0.66
CA THR A 68 26.20 -1.99 0.38
C THR A 68 26.36 -1.70 -1.12
N GLY A 69 27.32 -0.87 -1.49
CA GLY A 69 27.61 -0.56 -2.90
C GLY A 69 26.41 0.03 -3.62
N ALA A 70 26.00 -0.58 -4.74
CA ALA A 70 24.87 -0.11 -5.52
C ALA A 70 23.49 -0.57 -4.99
N GLY A 71 23.46 -1.39 -3.93
CA GLY A 71 22.24 -1.81 -3.25
C GLY A 71 21.91 -0.99 -1.99
N ASP A 72 22.74 -0.01 -1.66
CA ASP A 72 22.61 0.83 -0.46
C ASP A 72 21.57 1.94 -0.63
N LEU A 73 20.91 2.31 0.46
CA LEU A 73 20.03 3.46 0.60
C LEU A 73 20.70 4.52 1.49
N PRO A 74 20.38 5.78 1.34
CA PRO A 74 19.44 6.37 0.37
C PRO A 74 20.07 6.71 -0.99
N GLN A 75 21.34 6.39 -1.24
CA GLN A 75 22.09 6.74 -2.44
C GLN A 75 22.13 5.56 -3.41
N THR A 76 21.10 5.44 -4.26
CA THR A 76 21.13 4.46 -5.34
C THR A 76 21.89 4.97 -6.57
N PRO A 77 22.22 4.13 -7.55
CA PRO A 77 22.86 4.57 -8.79
C PRO A 77 22.03 5.59 -9.61
N LEU A 78 20.71 5.60 -9.46
CA LEU A 78 19.80 6.42 -10.27
C LEU A 78 19.26 7.64 -9.53
N ALA A 79 19.00 7.52 -8.24
CA ALA A 79 18.36 8.57 -7.47
C ALA A 79 18.72 8.50 -5.98
N LYS A 80 18.50 9.60 -5.28
CA LYS A 80 18.43 9.59 -3.83
C LYS A 80 16.98 9.30 -3.41
N VAL A 81 16.77 8.22 -2.66
CA VAL A 81 15.47 7.78 -2.14
C VAL A 81 15.64 7.15 -0.76
N ALA A 82 14.84 7.57 0.20
CA ALA A 82 14.67 6.84 1.47
C ALA A 82 13.48 5.89 1.32
N PRO A 83 13.41 4.77 2.06
CA PRO A 83 12.22 3.93 2.10
C PRO A 83 10.96 4.76 2.45
N HIS A 84 9.80 4.36 1.94
CA HIS A 84 8.52 4.93 2.38
C HIS A 84 8.17 4.40 3.77
N GLY A 85 8.37 3.10 3.99
CA GLY A 85 8.27 2.43 5.29
C GLY A 85 9.43 1.48 5.51
N GLY A 86 9.79 1.19 6.77
CA GLY A 86 10.85 0.23 7.10
C GLY A 86 12.24 0.60 6.58
N ASP A 87 12.95 -0.41 6.04
CA ASP A 87 14.36 -0.32 5.65
C ASP A 87 14.64 -0.68 4.18
N ALA A 88 13.62 -1.03 3.40
CA ALA A 88 13.80 -1.59 2.07
C ALA A 88 12.82 -1.05 1.03
N VAL A 89 13.22 -1.09 -0.26
CA VAL A 89 12.36 -0.75 -1.39
C VAL A 89 12.73 -1.60 -2.61
N ALA A 90 11.78 -1.76 -3.55
CA ALA A 90 12.08 -2.30 -4.87
C ALA A 90 12.12 -1.21 -5.93
N GLY A 91 12.93 -1.43 -6.98
CA GLY A 91 13.05 -0.55 -8.13
C GLY A 91 12.85 -1.28 -9.46
N LEU A 92 12.27 -0.59 -10.45
CA LEU A 92 12.04 -1.15 -11.77
C LEU A 92 12.15 -0.11 -12.90
N VAL A 93 12.61 -0.59 -14.06
CA VAL A 93 12.51 0.14 -15.32
C VAL A 93 11.10 -0.05 -15.87
N ALA A 94 10.27 0.98 -15.81
CA ALA A 94 8.93 0.93 -16.41
C ALA A 94 8.98 1.04 -17.93
N SER A 95 9.88 1.90 -18.46
CA SER A 95 10.15 2.02 -19.90
C SER A 95 11.49 2.69 -20.14
N SER A 96 12.09 2.41 -21.30
CA SER A 96 13.26 3.14 -21.81
C SER A 96 12.96 3.69 -23.20
N ASP A 97 13.62 4.82 -23.57
CA ASP A 97 13.56 5.42 -24.91
C ASP A 97 14.61 4.77 -25.83
N GLU A 98 14.49 3.47 -25.99
CA GLU A 98 15.35 2.68 -26.88
C GLU A 98 14.54 2.19 -28.08
N THR A 99 15.23 1.75 -29.14
CA THR A 99 14.59 1.14 -30.31
C THR A 99 13.77 -0.11 -29.94
N SER A 100 14.14 -0.77 -28.84
CA SER A 100 13.40 -1.85 -28.20
C SER A 100 13.23 -1.51 -26.71
N PRO A 101 12.16 -0.77 -26.35
CA PRO A 101 11.95 -0.33 -24.99
C PRO A 101 11.97 -1.49 -24.00
N ARG A 102 12.62 -1.27 -22.87
CA ARG A 102 12.71 -2.26 -21.79
C ARG A 102 11.56 -2.04 -20.82
N HIS A 103 10.84 -3.09 -20.50
CA HIS A 103 9.77 -3.08 -19.52
C HIS A 103 10.01 -4.16 -18.48
N GLU A 104 10.00 -3.78 -17.21
CA GLU A 104 10.14 -4.68 -16.09
C GLU A 104 8.85 -4.75 -15.28
N TYR A 105 8.61 -5.89 -14.65
CA TYR A 105 7.39 -6.17 -13.92
C TYR A 105 7.70 -6.85 -12.59
N LEU A 106 7.19 -6.28 -11.51
CA LEU A 106 7.22 -6.86 -10.18
C LEU A 106 6.01 -7.76 -9.97
N THR A 107 6.22 -8.97 -9.46
CA THR A 107 5.15 -9.88 -9.08
C THR A 107 5.20 -10.14 -7.59
N GLY A 108 4.14 -9.75 -6.89
CA GLY A 108 3.89 -10.04 -5.50
C GLY A 108 2.80 -11.11 -5.32
N LYS A 109 2.69 -11.66 -4.13
CA LYS A 109 1.69 -12.67 -3.80
C LYS A 109 0.84 -12.29 -2.59
N PHE A 110 -0.39 -12.81 -2.57
CA PHE A 110 -1.27 -12.70 -1.42
C PHE A 110 -1.02 -13.86 -0.44
N SER A 111 -1.24 -13.61 0.86
CA SER A 111 -1.10 -14.64 1.90
C SER A 111 -2.12 -15.77 1.78
N GLN A 112 -3.20 -15.55 1.06
CA GLN A 112 -4.25 -16.52 0.71
C GLN A 112 -4.94 -16.05 -0.59
N PRO A 113 -5.60 -16.96 -1.34
CA PRO A 113 -6.35 -16.57 -2.54
C PRO A 113 -7.45 -15.56 -2.21
N LEU A 114 -7.68 -14.63 -3.13
CA LEU A 114 -8.82 -13.72 -3.05
C LEU A 114 -10.14 -14.49 -3.20
N GLN A 115 -11.21 -13.97 -2.64
CA GLN A 115 -12.54 -14.58 -2.75
C GLN A 115 -13.29 -13.94 -3.92
N PRO A 116 -13.71 -14.71 -4.94
CA PRO A 116 -14.52 -14.21 -6.04
C PRO A 116 -15.79 -13.52 -5.53
N GLY A 117 -16.10 -12.36 -6.11
CA GLY A 117 -17.22 -11.53 -5.70
C GLY A 117 -16.95 -10.58 -4.52
N GLN A 118 -15.89 -10.81 -3.75
CA GLN A 118 -15.47 -9.93 -2.65
C GLN A 118 -14.76 -8.68 -3.20
N ARG A 119 -15.02 -7.52 -2.58
CA ARG A 119 -14.28 -6.29 -2.85
C ARG A 119 -13.07 -6.17 -1.96
N TYR A 120 -12.03 -5.58 -2.53
CA TYR A 120 -10.76 -5.32 -1.87
C TYR A 120 -10.31 -3.89 -2.13
N SER A 121 -9.73 -3.27 -1.10
CA SER A 121 -8.91 -2.08 -1.21
C SER A 121 -7.46 -2.52 -1.30
N MET A 122 -6.72 -2.03 -2.29
CA MET A 122 -5.29 -2.26 -2.41
C MET A 122 -4.57 -0.92 -2.52
N SER A 123 -3.42 -0.79 -1.84
CA SER A 123 -2.60 0.41 -1.87
C SER A 123 -1.13 0.08 -2.03
N PHE A 124 -0.36 1.08 -2.48
CA PHE A 124 1.10 1.04 -2.58
C PHE A 124 1.66 2.47 -2.66
N ALA A 125 2.93 2.63 -2.34
CA ALA A 125 3.67 3.88 -2.51
C ALA A 125 4.56 3.81 -3.76
N LEU A 126 4.72 4.94 -4.45
CA LEU A 126 5.48 5.07 -5.70
C LEU A 126 6.19 6.42 -5.76
N THR A 127 7.45 6.44 -6.21
CA THR A 127 8.23 7.64 -6.47
C THR A 127 9.27 7.38 -7.57
N SER A 128 9.72 8.43 -8.26
CA SER A 128 10.97 8.39 -9.05
C SER A 128 12.22 8.70 -8.21
N GLY A 129 12.03 9.12 -6.97
CA GLY A 129 13.10 9.62 -6.12
C GLY A 129 13.68 10.93 -6.64
N ARG A 130 14.66 11.48 -5.94
CA ARG A 130 15.44 12.62 -6.43
C ARG A 130 16.51 12.10 -7.36
N VAL A 131 16.18 12.07 -8.66
CA VAL A 131 17.06 11.59 -9.73
C VAL A 131 18.36 12.41 -9.77
N HIS A 132 19.50 11.73 -9.96
CA HIS A 132 20.79 12.39 -10.09
C HIS A 132 20.93 13.11 -11.44
N ASP A 133 21.63 14.26 -11.47
CA ASP A 133 21.80 15.06 -12.68
C ASP A 133 22.66 14.37 -13.75
N TRP A 134 23.46 13.39 -13.37
CA TRP A 134 24.39 12.66 -14.25
C TRP A 134 23.86 11.36 -14.84
N VAL A 135 22.57 11.03 -14.61
CA VAL A 135 21.94 9.82 -15.14
C VAL A 135 20.79 10.17 -16.08
N ASP A 136 20.45 9.27 -16.98
CA ASP A 136 19.37 9.45 -17.97
C ASP A 136 17.99 9.09 -17.44
N ALA A 137 17.85 8.74 -16.14
CA ALA A 137 16.59 8.48 -15.49
C ALA A 137 15.79 9.75 -15.23
N GLY A 138 14.48 9.61 -14.99
CA GLY A 138 13.56 10.72 -14.70
C GLY A 138 12.62 11.05 -15.85
N MET A 139 12.51 10.19 -16.87
CA MET A 139 11.41 10.24 -17.83
C MET A 139 10.10 9.91 -17.12
N GLY A 140 9.13 10.80 -17.17
CA GLY A 140 7.80 10.58 -16.62
C GLY A 140 6.93 9.78 -17.57
N ILE A 141 6.28 8.72 -17.09
CA ILE A 141 5.40 7.90 -17.92
C ILE A 141 4.07 7.62 -17.20
N SER A 142 2.97 7.63 -17.94
CA SER A 142 1.66 7.14 -17.48
C SER A 142 1.50 5.65 -17.81
N GLY A 143 0.46 5.02 -17.25
CA GLY A 143 0.12 3.64 -17.57
C GLY A 143 0.77 2.61 -16.65
N LEU A 144 1.46 3.03 -15.58
CA LEU A 144 1.80 2.12 -14.49
C LEU A 144 0.53 1.59 -13.83
N GLY A 145 0.52 0.33 -13.44
CA GLY A 145 -0.69 -0.26 -12.90
C GLY A 145 -0.49 -1.61 -12.25
N VAL A 146 -1.60 -2.18 -11.81
CA VAL A 146 -1.68 -3.48 -11.14
C VAL A 146 -2.62 -4.39 -11.93
N ALA A 147 -2.15 -5.58 -12.26
CA ALA A 147 -2.96 -6.67 -12.82
C ALA A 147 -2.97 -7.86 -11.86
N MET A 148 -4.14 -8.48 -11.67
CA MET A 148 -4.28 -9.68 -10.85
C MET A 148 -3.95 -10.95 -11.65
N GLY A 149 -3.50 -12.00 -10.96
CA GLY A 149 -3.09 -13.25 -11.60
C GLY A 149 -2.90 -14.42 -10.64
N PHE A 150 -2.38 -15.52 -11.18
CA PHE A 150 -2.15 -16.77 -10.44
C PHE A 150 -0.66 -17.09 -10.27
N GLY A 151 0.21 -16.22 -10.73
CA GLY A 151 1.67 -16.34 -10.66
C GLY A 151 2.35 -15.25 -11.47
N ALA A 152 3.68 -15.30 -11.57
CA ALA A 152 4.44 -14.39 -12.42
C ALA A 152 4.09 -14.61 -13.89
N PRO A 153 3.79 -13.57 -14.67
CA PRO A 153 3.48 -13.68 -16.09
C PRO A 153 4.72 -14.07 -16.89
N VAL A 154 4.49 -14.66 -18.06
CA VAL A 154 5.57 -14.95 -19.02
C VAL A 154 5.77 -13.74 -19.93
N GLN A 155 7.02 -13.28 -20.04
CA GLN A 155 7.43 -12.16 -20.89
C GLN A 155 8.43 -12.65 -21.94
N VAL A 156 8.28 -12.23 -23.17
CA VAL A 156 9.24 -12.53 -24.25
C VAL A 156 10.19 -11.34 -24.39
N GLY A 157 11.45 -11.57 -24.15
CA GLY A 157 12.43 -10.47 -24.12
C GLY A 157 12.05 -9.42 -23.07
N HIS A 158 11.99 -8.15 -23.47
CA HIS A 158 11.57 -7.04 -22.63
C HIS A 158 10.30 -6.38 -23.15
N GLU A 159 9.52 -7.09 -23.95
CA GLU A 159 8.29 -6.57 -24.53
C GLU A 159 7.27 -6.23 -23.44
N LYS A 160 6.44 -5.23 -23.75
CA LYS A 160 5.34 -4.85 -22.86
C LYS A 160 4.33 -6.00 -22.73
N LEU A 161 3.95 -6.32 -21.51
CA LEU A 161 2.92 -7.32 -21.25
C LEU A 161 1.52 -6.74 -21.57
N ASP A 162 0.69 -7.55 -22.22
CA ASP A 162 -0.73 -7.27 -22.45
C ASP A 162 -1.57 -7.95 -21.36
N LEU A 163 -1.60 -7.33 -20.17
CA LEU A 163 -2.37 -7.79 -19.02
C LEU A 163 -3.57 -6.87 -18.79
N HIS A 164 -4.66 -7.44 -18.29
CA HIS A 164 -5.82 -6.66 -17.87
C HIS A 164 -5.53 -5.97 -16.53
N ALA A 165 -5.37 -4.63 -16.58
CA ALA A 165 -5.12 -3.84 -15.38
C ALA A 165 -6.42 -3.64 -14.57
N GLN A 166 -6.42 -3.99 -13.29
CA GLN A 166 -7.44 -3.59 -12.33
C GLN A 166 -7.28 -2.14 -11.89
N PHE A 167 -6.08 -1.60 -12.03
CA PHE A 167 -5.76 -0.22 -11.72
C PHE A 167 -4.68 0.29 -12.69
N GLU A 168 -4.81 1.53 -13.14
CA GLU A 168 -3.85 2.21 -14.01
C GLU A 168 -3.68 3.67 -13.62
N ILE A 169 -2.45 4.14 -13.56
CA ILE A 169 -2.10 5.54 -13.33
C ILE A 169 -2.12 6.27 -14.67
N HIS A 170 -3.09 7.16 -14.86
CA HIS A 170 -3.30 7.86 -16.13
C HIS A 170 -2.47 9.13 -16.32
N GLU A 171 -1.83 9.62 -15.28
CA GLU A 171 -0.91 10.76 -15.35
C GLU A 171 0.53 10.30 -15.51
N ALA A 172 1.33 11.08 -16.25
CA ALA A 172 2.76 10.83 -16.31
C ALA A 172 3.40 11.31 -15.00
N LEU A 173 4.01 10.37 -14.28
CA LEU A 173 4.57 10.60 -12.96
C LEU A 173 6.06 10.91 -13.06
N VAL A 174 6.45 12.07 -12.52
CA VAL A 174 7.82 12.40 -12.10
C VAL A 174 7.69 13.07 -10.75
N ASP A 175 8.07 12.42 -9.67
CA ASP A 175 7.95 12.96 -8.34
C ASP A 175 9.11 12.50 -7.47
N SER A 176 9.76 13.44 -6.78
CA SER A 176 10.83 13.12 -5.83
C SER A 176 10.29 12.64 -4.48
N ASP A 177 9.02 12.91 -4.19
CA ASP A 177 8.35 12.51 -2.97
C ASP A 177 7.51 11.26 -3.22
N TRP A 178 7.31 10.48 -2.18
CA TRP A 178 6.44 9.31 -2.24
C TRP A 178 4.98 9.71 -2.45
N ARG A 179 4.31 9.04 -3.39
CA ARG A 179 2.86 9.14 -3.59
C ARG A 179 2.20 7.82 -3.24
N ASN A 180 1.15 7.90 -2.43
CA ASN A 180 0.31 6.76 -2.10
C ASN A 180 -0.81 6.63 -3.12
N TYR A 181 -0.97 5.42 -3.65
CA TYR A 181 -2.06 5.05 -4.55
C TYR A 181 -2.94 4.04 -3.85
N THR A 182 -4.25 4.25 -3.92
CA THR A 182 -5.25 3.32 -3.38
C THR A 182 -6.35 3.12 -4.42
N PHE A 183 -6.76 1.90 -4.60
CA PHE A 183 -7.87 1.56 -5.49
C PHE A 183 -8.73 0.44 -4.90
N VAL A 184 -10.00 0.43 -5.31
CA VAL A 184 -10.97 -0.60 -4.93
C VAL A 184 -11.35 -1.40 -6.16
N PHE A 185 -11.32 -2.71 -6.05
CA PHE A 185 -11.73 -3.63 -7.10
C PHE A 185 -12.56 -4.78 -6.52
N GLN A 186 -13.32 -5.44 -7.37
CA GLN A 186 -14.00 -6.69 -7.03
C GLN A 186 -13.24 -7.83 -7.69
N ALA A 187 -12.81 -8.80 -6.91
CA ALA A 187 -12.18 -9.99 -7.46
C ALA A 187 -13.22 -10.82 -8.20
N ASP A 188 -12.99 -11.13 -9.45
CA ASP A 188 -13.82 -12.02 -10.27
C ASP A 188 -13.32 -13.47 -10.20
N GLU A 189 -12.05 -13.67 -9.83
CA GLU A 189 -11.44 -14.98 -9.63
C GLU A 189 -10.66 -15.07 -8.31
N ALA A 190 -10.24 -16.28 -7.94
CA ALA A 190 -9.47 -16.55 -6.71
C ALA A 190 -7.98 -16.24 -6.92
N TYR A 191 -7.65 -15.01 -7.29
CA TYR A 191 -6.29 -14.57 -7.55
C TYR A 191 -5.36 -14.83 -6.36
N THR A 192 -4.14 -15.26 -6.66
CA THR A 192 -3.09 -15.53 -5.67
C THR A 192 -1.92 -14.58 -5.77
N HIS A 193 -1.79 -13.87 -6.88
CA HIS A 193 -0.70 -12.96 -7.21
C HIS A 193 -1.22 -11.69 -7.88
N PHE A 194 -0.36 -10.71 -7.94
CA PHE A 194 -0.54 -9.52 -8.77
C PHE A 194 0.79 -9.14 -9.44
N THR A 195 0.69 -8.40 -10.52
CA THR A 195 1.83 -7.87 -11.27
C THR A 195 1.73 -6.36 -11.35
N PHE A 196 2.81 -5.66 -10.99
CA PHE A 196 2.96 -4.23 -11.08
C PHE A 196 3.97 -3.87 -12.18
N GLY A 197 3.66 -2.87 -13.00
CA GLY A 197 4.52 -2.37 -14.06
C GLY A 197 3.75 -1.54 -15.08
N LEU A 198 4.31 -1.33 -16.28
CA LEU A 198 3.65 -0.61 -17.35
C LEU A 198 2.58 -1.48 -18.02
N LEU A 199 1.31 -1.22 -17.73
CA LEU A 199 0.15 -1.95 -18.27
C LEU A 199 -0.68 -1.12 -19.26
N GLY A 200 -0.64 0.21 -19.16
CA GLY A 200 -1.40 1.11 -20.01
C GLY A 200 -1.20 0.89 -21.51
N LYS A 201 -2.28 0.88 -22.29
CA LYS A 201 -2.22 0.61 -23.74
C LYS A 201 -1.53 1.70 -24.52
N THR A 202 -1.67 2.95 -24.07
CA THR A 202 -1.11 4.14 -24.73
C THR A 202 -0.45 5.00 -23.66
N PRO A 203 0.75 4.64 -23.21
CA PRO A 203 1.45 5.45 -22.22
C PRO A 203 1.73 6.83 -22.77
N ARG A 204 1.58 7.86 -21.93
CA ARG A 204 1.97 9.22 -22.23
C ARG A 204 3.33 9.46 -21.60
N ILE A 205 4.25 9.98 -22.38
CA ILE A 205 5.54 10.46 -21.88
C ILE A 205 5.38 11.94 -21.55
N ARG A 206 5.91 12.37 -20.42
CA ARG A 206 5.99 13.79 -20.07
C ARG A 206 7.21 14.39 -20.74
N GLU A 207 6.98 15.20 -21.75
CA GLU A 207 8.03 15.80 -22.56
C GLU A 207 8.64 17.08 -21.94
N ASP A 208 8.03 17.62 -20.87
CA ASP A 208 8.20 19.02 -20.48
C ASP A 208 9.40 19.29 -19.59
N ASP A 209 10.07 18.30 -19.01
CA ASP A 209 10.93 18.62 -17.87
C ASP A 209 12.43 18.36 -18.06
N VAL A 210 12.90 17.50 -18.94
CA VAL A 210 14.35 17.32 -19.06
C VAL A 210 14.76 16.77 -20.43
N GLU A 211 15.34 17.61 -21.28
CA GLU A 211 16.10 17.18 -22.45
C GLU A 211 17.12 16.09 -22.07
N GLY A 212 17.04 14.92 -22.73
CA GLY A 212 18.01 13.83 -22.55
C GLY A 212 17.63 12.75 -21.54
N ARG A 213 16.44 12.79 -20.93
CA ARG A 213 15.98 11.69 -20.05
C ARG A 213 15.34 10.57 -20.88
N THR A 214 15.93 9.40 -20.83
CA THR A 214 15.55 8.26 -21.66
C THR A 214 15.02 7.07 -20.87
N LEU A 215 15.01 7.16 -19.52
CA LEU A 215 14.67 6.05 -18.63
C LEU A 215 13.56 6.44 -17.65
N ALA A 216 12.41 5.77 -17.74
CA ALA A 216 11.35 5.83 -16.75
C ALA A 216 11.62 4.79 -15.67
N TYR A 217 12.21 5.23 -14.55
CA TYR A 217 12.55 4.38 -13.42
C TYR A 217 11.76 4.79 -12.19
N TYR A 218 11.22 3.82 -11.46
CA TYR A 218 10.44 4.04 -10.27
C TYR A 218 10.83 3.12 -9.13
N PHE A 219 10.70 3.65 -7.91
CA PHE A 219 10.76 2.90 -6.66
C PHE A 219 9.34 2.66 -6.17
N VAL A 220 9.10 1.48 -5.61
CA VAL A 220 7.81 1.07 -5.05
C VAL A 220 8.01 0.50 -3.66
N ASP A 221 7.00 0.72 -2.80
CA ASP A 221 7.02 0.27 -1.41
C ASP A 221 5.58 0.07 -0.89
N ASP A 222 5.46 -0.56 0.30
CA ASP A 222 4.24 -0.65 1.11
C ASP A 222 2.99 -1.15 0.37
N PHE A 223 3.11 -2.26 -0.37
CA PHE A 223 1.95 -2.92 -0.93
C PHE A 223 1.06 -3.51 0.16
N PHE A 224 -0.18 -3.06 0.21
CA PHE A 224 -1.16 -3.49 1.19
C PHE A 224 -2.46 -3.91 0.51
N ILE A 225 -3.19 -4.87 1.11
CA ILE A 225 -4.52 -5.28 0.66
C ILE A 225 -5.40 -5.65 1.84
N GLU A 226 -6.67 -5.26 1.77
CA GLU A 226 -7.70 -5.67 2.72
C GLU A 226 -9.07 -5.83 2.06
N PRO A 227 -9.95 -6.69 2.58
CA PRO A 227 -11.36 -6.71 2.19
C PRO A 227 -12.03 -5.38 2.54
N THR A 228 -12.93 -4.90 1.67
CA THR A 228 -13.64 -3.64 1.89
C THR A 228 -15.09 -3.71 1.44
N GLU A 229 -15.95 -2.91 2.07
CA GLU A 229 -17.33 -2.66 1.64
C GLU A 229 -17.45 -1.39 0.78
N MET A 230 -16.35 -0.68 0.54
CA MET A 230 -16.34 0.54 -0.28
C MET A 230 -16.87 0.25 -1.69
N GLN A 231 -17.61 1.23 -2.25
CA GLN A 231 -18.08 1.14 -3.62
C GLN A 231 -16.89 1.29 -4.59
N ILE A 232 -16.96 0.55 -5.71
CA ILE A 232 -16.01 0.73 -6.79
C ILE A 232 -16.30 2.12 -7.37
N SER A 233 -15.36 3.05 -7.20
CA SER A 233 -15.47 4.35 -7.85
C SER A 233 -15.29 4.13 -9.35
N SER A 234 -16.28 4.53 -10.16
CA SER A 234 -16.23 4.46 -11.63
C SER A 234 -15.20 5.44 -12.23
N SER A 235 -14.60 6.29 -11.42
CA SER A 235 -13.48 7.15 -11.80
C SER A 235 -12.22 6.62 -11.14
N HIS A 236 -11.35 5.98 -11.93
CA HIS A 236 -9.98 5.68 -11.57
C HIS A 236 -9.18 6.99 -11.52
N ARG A 237 -9.47 7.84 -10.54
CA ARG A 237 -8.62 8.99 -10.24
C ARG A 237 -7.65 8.55 -9.15
N PRO A 238 -6.34 8.61 -9.40
CA PRO A 238 -5.38 8.51 -8.32
C PRO A 238 -5.65 9.62 -7.32
N ILE A 239 -5.67 9.27 -6.03
CA ILE A 239 -5.73 10.28 -4.97
C ILE A 239 -4.40 11.03 -5.05
N ARG A 240 -4.42 12.26 -5.57
CA ARG A 240 -3.25 13.11 -5.63
C ARG A 240 -2.84 13.51 -4.21
N GLY A 241 -1.66 13.13 -3.80
CA GLY A 241 -0.93 13.91 -2.82
C GLY A 241 -0.18 15.04 -3.56
N GLY A 242 -0.62 16.29 -3.42
CA GLY A 242 0.17 17.45 -3.85
C GLY A 242 -0.58 18.50 -4.67
N SER A 243 -0.89 19.63 -4.04
CA SER A 243 -1.25 21.01 -4.44
C SER A 243 -2.13 21.25 -5.68
N THR A 244 -3.40 21.49 -5.39
CA THR A 244 -4.44 22.44 -5.84
C THR A 244 -5.06 22.32 -7.24
N PRO A 245 -6.41 22.43 -7.41
CA PRO A 245 -7.39 22.98 -6.50
C PRO A 245 -7.98 21.91 -5.58
N GLU A 246 -8.32 22.34 -4.39
CA GLU A 246 -8.89 21.67 -3.23
C GLU A 246 -9.89 20.57 -3.58
N PRO A 247 -9.57 19.26 -3.34
CA PRO A 247 -10.62 18.28 -3.24
C PRO A 247 -11.18 18.37 -1.83
N GLU A 248 -12.48 18.24 -1.68
CA GLU A 248 -13.09 17.95 -0.38
C GLU A 248 -12.23 16.91 0.33
N ALA A 249 -11.60 17.32 1.42
CA ALA A 249 -10.58 16.55 2.11
C ALA A 249 -11.20 15.25 2.62
N ALA A 250 -10.81 14.12 2.06
CA ALA A 250 -11.21 12.82 2.55
C ALA A 250 -10.54 12.55 3.91
N LEU A 251 -11.25 11.84 4.80
CA LEU A 251 -10.68 11.39 6.07
C LEU A 251 -9.43 10.53 5.80
N PHE A 252 -8.26 10.98 6.26
CA PHE A 252 -7.03 10.18 6.28
C PHE A 252 -6.74 9.75 7.71
N VAL A 253 -6.45 8.48 7.94
CA VAL A 253 -6.15 7.91 9.25
C VAL A 253 -4.81 7.18 9.21
N PRO A 254 -3.77 7.69 9.91
CA PRO A 254 -2.48 6.99 9.99
C PRO A 254 -2.63 5.59 10.58
N ASN A 255 -1.91 4.62 10.05
CA ASN A 255 -1.95 3.23 10.52
C ASN A 255 -0.96 2.91 11.64
N ALA A 256 0.06 3.79 11.86
CA ALA A 256 1.05 3.65 12.92
C ALA A 256 1.55 5.01 13.40
N PHE A 257 2.16 5.04 14.60
CA PHE A 257 2.88 6.19 15.14
C PHE A 257 3.90 5.76 16.22
N THR A 258 4.89 6.63 16.45
CA THR A 258 6.04 6.38 17.32
C THR A 258 6.23 7.52 18.32
N PRO A 259 5.58 7.48 19.50
CA PRO A 259 5.69 8.56 20.50
C PRO A 259 7.01 8.46 21.29
N ASP A 260 8.12 8.84 20.65
CA ASP A 260 9.49 8.82 21.23
C ASP A 260 10.07 10.23 21.49
N LEU A 261 9.28 11.28 21.20
CA LEU A 261 9.58 12.70 21.46
C LEU A 261 10.69 13.27 20.55
N ASP A 262 10.77 12.77 19.31
CA ASP A 262 11.67 13.30 18.29
C ASP A 262 11.01 14.31 17.34
N ASP A 263 9.74 14.70 17.63
CA ASP A 263 8.87 15.59 16.86
C ASP A 263 8.39 14.98 15.52
N VAL A 264 8.58 13.69 15.28
CA VAL A 264 8.12 12.99 14.08
C VAL A 264 7.16 11.86 14.45
N ASN A 265 5.92 11.92 14.02
CA ASN A 265 4.88 10.92 14.30
C ASN A 265 4.64 10.62 15.80
N ASP A 266 4.95 11.57 16.67
CA ASP A 266 4.73 11.46 18.13
C ASP A 266 3.26 11.38 18.52
N ARG A 267 2.36 11.71 17.60
CA ARG A 267 0.91 11.68 17.81
C ARG A 267 0.20 11.04 16.65
N TRP A 268 -0.73 10.15 16.97
CA TRP A 268 -1.65 9.61 15.99
C TRP A 268 -2.78 10.61 15.77
N THR A 269 -2.72 11.34 14.66
CA THR A 269 -3.68 12.41 14.34
C THR A 269 -4.31 12.12 12.97
N PRO A 270 -5.57 11.66 12.92
CA PRO A 270 -6.34 11.63 11.68
C PRO A 270 -6.49 13.03 11.08
N SER A 271 -6.41 13.12 9.75
CA SER A 271 -6.70 14.35 9.00
C SER A 271 -8.14 14.33 8.53
N LEU A 272 -8.89 15.38 8.85
CA LEU A 272 -10.30 15.53 8.48
C LEU A 272 -10.47 16.51 7.32
N PRO A 273 -11.62 16.45 6.60
CA PRO A 273 -12.10 17.56 5.78
C PRO A 273 -12.15 18.87 6.57
N GLU A 274 -11.90 20.02 5.91
CA GLU A 274 -11.87 21.32 6.60
C GLU A 274 -13.17 21.67 7.35
N ASP A 275 -14.31 21.25 6.79
CA ASP A 275 -15.64 21.49 7.35
C ASP A 275 -16.19 20.30 8.15
N ALA A 276 -15.33 19.34 8.54
CA ALA A 276 -15.74 18.17 9.29
C ALA A 276 -15.33 18.24 10.77
N HIS A 277 -16.23 17.79 11.63
CA HIS A 277 -15.98 17.58 13.06
C HIS A 277 -16.00 16.09 13.37
N ALA A 278 -15.04 15.58 14.15
CA ALA A 278 -14.94 14.17 14.46
C ALA A 278 -14.74 13.90 15.95
N TRP A 279 -15.47 12.90 16.44
CA TRP A 279 -15.26 12.28 17.75
C TRP A 279 -14.52 10.98 17.56
N ILE A 280 -13.40 10.83 18.25
CA ILE A 280 -12.48 9.70 18.09
C ILE A 280 -12.41 8.95 19.42
N THR A 281 -12.49 7.63 19.35
CA THR A 281 -12.26 6.74 20.48
C THR A 281 -11.21 5.70 20.09
N VAL A 282 -10.18 5.53 20.92
CA VAL A 282 -9.18 4.49 20.80
C VAL A 282 -9.35 3.48 21.92
N THR A 283 -9.33 2.19 21.58
CA THR A 283 -9.54 1.10 22.53
C THR A 283 -8.45 0.04 22.42
N THR A 284 -8.19 -0.66 23.50
CA THR A 284 -7.45 -1.91 23.45
C THR A 284 -8.22 -2.96 22.64
N ARG A 285 -7.55 -4.05 22.26
CA ARG A 285 -8.20 -5.23 21.63
C ARG A 285 -9.31 -5.88 22.49
N TRP A 286 -9.37 -5.53 23.77
CA TRP A 286 -10.40 -6.02 24.71
C TRP A 286 -11.59 -5.07 24.82
N GLY A 287 -11.56 -3.94 24.07
CA GLY A 287 -12.62 -2.93 24.10
C GLY A 287 -12.50 -1.88 25.22
N ASN A 288 -11.42 -1.91 26.01
CA ASN A 288 -11.21 -0.86 27.02
C ASN A 288 -10.76 0.44 26.34
N VAL A 289 -11.46 1.53 26.59
CA VAL A 289 -11.09 2.85 26.08
C VAL A 289 -9.76 3.30 26.70
N VAL A 290 -8.81 3.65 25.88
CA VAL A 290 -7.51 4.21 26.31
C VAL A 290 -7.40 5.69 26.00
N TRP A 291 -8.11 6.19 24.98
CA TRP A 291 -8.11 7.60 24.64
C TRP A 291 -9.40 8.00 23.91
N GLN A 292 -9.82 9.26 24.15
CA GLN A 292 -10.90 9.90 23.40
C GLN A 292 -10.51 11.35 23.11
N GLY A 293 -10.89 11.84 21.94
CA GLY A 293 -10.63 13.20 21.52
C GLY A 293 -11.58 13.66 20.43
N GLU A 294 -11.54 14.96 20.19
CA GLU A 294 -12.28 15.63 19.13
C GLU A 294 -11.31 16.35 18.21
N LEU A 295 -11.59 16.28 16.90
CA LEU A 295 -10.88 17.04 15.87
C LEU A 295 -11.90 17.90 15.13
N ASP A 296 -11.50 19.14 14.81
CA ASP A 296 -12.30 20.10 14.06
C ASP A 296 -11.46 20.57 12.87
N GLY A 297 -11.73 20.00 11.68
CA GLY A 297 -10.86 20.15 10.51
C GLY A 297 -9.42 19.76 10.81
N ALA A 298 -8.48 20.68 10.59
CA ALA A 298 -7.06 20.48 10.88
C ALA A 298 -6.68 20.77 12.35
N GLN A 299 -7.65 21.15 13.22
CA GLN A 299 -7.41 21.52 14.61
C GLN A 299 -7.76 20.38 15.56
N GLY A 300 -6.97 20.22 16.59
CA GLY A 300 -7.14 19.22 17.63
C GLY A 300 -5.84 18.50 17.97
N GLN A 301 -5.86 17.75 19.05
CA GLN A 301 -4.69 16.97 19.47
C GLN A 301 -4.97 15.50 19.25
N GLY A 302 -4.12 14.85 18.45
CA GLY A 302 -4.13 13.40 18.30
C GLY A 302 -3.71 12.65 19.56
N TRP A 303 -3.90 11.34 19.55
CA TRP A 303 -3.48 10.44 20.62
C TRP A 303 -1.95 10.34 20.71
N ASP A 304 -1.41 10.56 21.90
CA ASP A 304 0.03 10.54 22.20
C ASP A 304 0.54 9.20 22.76
N GLY A 305 -0.28 8.16 22.67
CA GLY A 305 0.05 6.85 23.20
C GLY A 305 -0.04 6.72 24.73
N LEU A 306 -0.66 7.68 25.41
CA LEU A 306 -0.99 7.58 26.82
C LEU A 306 -2.44 7.12 27.02
N ASP A 307 -2.71 6.44 28.13
CA ASP A 307 -4.08 6.13 28.53
C ASP A 307 -4.76 7.30 29.22
N MET A 308 -6.02 7.11 29.62
CA MET A 308 -6.83 8.15 30.31
C MET A 308 -6.25 8.55 31.67
N ASP A 309 -5.37 7.76 32.26
CA ASP A 309 -4.65 8.03 33.52
C ASP A 309 -3.27 8.68 33.29
N GLY A 310 -2.89 8.94 32.02
CA GLY A 310 -1.60 9.51 31.63
C GLY A 310 -0.44 8.50 31.67
N LYS A 311 -0.71 7.20 31.67
CA LYS A 311 0.30 6.15 31.62
C LYS A 311 0.56 5.71 30.18
N ASN A 312 1.81 5.34 29.91
CA ASN A 312 2.20 4.80 28.62
C ASN A 312 1.41 3.53 28.26
N CYS A 313 0.72 3.57 27.14
CA CYS A 313 0.17 2.37 26.51
C CYS A 313 1.31 1.48 25.97
N PRO A 314 1.24 0.15 26.12
CA PRO A 314 2.22 -0.76 25.52
C PRO A 314 2.24 -0.69 23.99
N SER A 315 3.40 -0.99 23.36
CA SER A 315 3.46 -1.20 21.90
C SER A 315 2.47 -2.30 21.47
N GLY A 316 1.78 -2.06 20.37
CA GLY A 316 0.78 -3.01 19.87
C GLY A 316 -0.34 -2.35 19.08
N ALA A 317 -1.27 -3.17 18.59
CA ALA A 317 -2.42 -2.73 17.82
C ALA A 317 -3.56 -2.27 18.75
N TYR A 318 -4.13 -1.11 18.42
CA TYR A 318 -5.29 -0.51 19.07
C TYR A 318 -6.40 -0.31 18.06
N ALA A 319 -7.64 -0.59 18.45
CA ALA A 319 -8.79 -0.31 17.60
C ALA A 319 -9.22 1.15 17.79
N TRP A 320 -9.58 1.81 16.69
CA TRP A 320 -10.14 3.14 16.73
C TRP A 320 -11.53 3.19 16.09
N SER A 321 -12.32 4.15 16.51
CA SER A 321 -13.61 4.48 15.93
C SER A 321 -13.70 6.01 15.82
N ILE A 322 -14.02 6.49 14.63
CA ILE A 322 -14.21 7.89 14.30
C ILE A 322 -15.66 8.08 13.86
N ARG A 323 -16.41 8.90 14.58
CA ARG A 323 -17.71 9.43 14.17
C ARG A 323 -17.47 10.83 13.63
N MET A 324 -17.65 11.02 12.34
CA MET A 324 -17.41 12.28 11.65
C MET A 324 -18.75 12.89 11.22
N GLU A 325 -18.89 14.19 11.45
CA GLU A 325 -20.01 15.01 11.00
C GLU A 325 -19.48 16.06 10.03
N GLY A 326 -19.99 16.06 8.81
CA GLY A 326 -19.59 16.95 7.73
C GLY A 326 -20.80 17.39 6.91
N PRO A 327 -20.59 18.15 5.82
CA PRO A 327 -21.66 18.68 4.96
C PRO A 327 -22.62 17.62 4.43
N ASP A 328 -22.13 16.42 4.19
CA ASP A 328 -22.88 15.28 3.64
C ASP A 328 -23.57 14.41 4.72
N GLY A 329 -23.47 14.81 6.00
CA GLY A 329 -24.08 14.12 7.12
C GLY A 329 -23.08 13.46 8.07
N VAL A 330 -23.57 12.44 8.82
CA VAL A 330 -22.77 11.74 9.83
C VAL A 330 -22.29 10.41 9.26
N THR A 331 -20.98 10.20 9.32
CA THR A 331 -20.34 8.93 8.93
C THR A 331 -19.62 8.29 10.12
N GLN A 332 -19.41 6.97 10.08
CA GLN A 332 -18.66 6.24 11.10
C GLN A 332 -17.60 5.39 10.45
N HIS A 333 -16.36 5.55 10.90
CA HIS A 333 -15.19 4.82 10.43
C HIS A 333 -14.56 4.05 11.59
N LYS A 334 -13.93 2.90 11.29
CA LYS A 334 -13.25 2.04 12.27
C LYS A 334 -12.02 1.42 11.65
N GLY A 335 -11.01 1.18 12.45
CA GLY A 335 -9.78 0.55 11.99
C GLY A 335 -8.83 0.22 13.13
N LEU A 336 -7.59 -0.04 12.77
CA LEU A 336 -6.50 -0.32 13.70
C LEU A 336 -5.39 0.71 13.53
N VAL A 337 -4.69 1.02 14.61
CA VAL A 337 -3.46 1.79 14.63
C VAL A 337 -2.40 1.02 15.41
N GLN A 338 -1.18 1.01 14.92
CA GLN A 338 -0.04 0.41 15.58
C GLN A 338 0.71 1.47 16.38
N LEU A 339 0.81 1.29 17.70
CA LEU A 339 1.70 2.05 18.54
C LEU A 339 3.04 1.32 18.63
N ILE A 340 4.13 2.02 18.31
CA ILE A 340 5.51 1.51 18.29
C ILE A 340 6.34 2.34 19.29
N ARG A 341 7.09 1.67 20.18
CA ARG A 341 8.01 2.30 21.13
C ARG A 341 9.31 1.49 21.18
#